data_c091d3cdb10faaa5a92b73456ed39649
#
_entry.id   c091d3cdb10faaa5a92b73456ed39649
#
_cell.length_a   1.000
_cell.length_b   1.000
_cell.length_c   1.000
_cell.angle_alpha   90.00
_cell.angle_beta   90.00
_cell.angle_gamma   90.00
#
_symmetry.space_group_name_H-M   'P 1'
#
loop_
_entity.id
_entity.type
_entity.pdbx_description
1 polymer ?
#
loop_
_entity_poly.entity_id
_entity_poly.type
_entity_poly.pdbx_seq_one_letter_code
_entity_poly.pdbx_strand_id
1 'polypeptide(L)'
;MELLTFTFVQYAFLGGICLAVLAGLLGPFVVQSRQSIASDMFAHVALAGIGGALLFGVSPWWGALPALLLVSTVIWWLLDQDKYSPDAISMFFLSGGLALALAFVHLARDTVFSFENYLFGSILTLTSTDLVAILVATLVVGTIIYSLWYPLIGATQNPRYLIPFKKTPQLVVLLFFWILAIVVWIGIKTIGGLLIGALLVIPVLTAKSFADSFKNLVIITTFVSVLSVVFGLILALFVDLPPSSLIIGVLIFLFTLQAATQRFSNKSW
;
A
#
# COMPACT_ATOMS: atom_id res chain seq x y z
N MET A 1 14.34 13.27 24.82
CA MET A 1 14.93 13.79 23.55
C MET A 1 16.06 12.93 23.02
N GLU A 2 16.78 12.19 23.87
CA GLU A 2 17.88 11.29 23.43
C GLU A 2 17.44 10.17 22.48
N LEU A 3 16.19 9.70 22.55
CA LEU A 3 15.67 8.64 21.69
C LEU A 3 15.69 9.01 20.20
N LEU A 4 15.54 10.28 19.85
CA LEU A 4 15.55 10.77 18.46
C LEU A 4 16.96 10.81 17.84
N THR A 5 18.02 10.67 18.65
CA THR A 5 19.41 10.65 18.17
C THR A 5 19.86 9.28 17.68
N PHE A 6 19.11 8.21 18.00
CA PHE A 6 19.42 6.89 17.52
C PHE A 6 19.16 6.76 16.01
N THR A 7 20.12 6.23 15.28
CA THR A 7 20.07 6.06 13.81
C THR A 7 18.88 5.24 13.34
N PHE A 8 18.49 4.20 14.05
CA PHE A 8 17.33 3.37 13.69
C PHE A 8 16.02 4.14 13.80
N VAL A 9 15.89 5.07 14.77
CA VAL A 9 14.72 5.95 14.90
C VAL A 9 14.63 6.93 13.73
N GLN A 10 15.77 7.54 13.36
CA GLN A 10 15.84 8.44 12.21
C GLN A 10 15.46 7.72 10.91
N TYR A 11 15.94 6.49 10.72
CA TYR A 11 15.56 5.67 9.55
C TYR A 11 14.08 5.30 9.55
N ALA A 12 13.51 4.99 10.71
CA ALA A 12 12.08 4.73 10.84
C ALA A 12 11.23 5.95 10.46
N PHE A 13 11.58 7.14 10.92
CA PHE A 13 10.87 8.36 10.56
C PHE A 13 11.02 8.68 9.06
N LEU A 14 12.23 8.68 8.53
CA LEU A 14 12.46 8.98 7.11
C LEU A 14 11.78 7.97 6.19
N GLY A 15 12.00 6.67 6.45
CA GLY A 15 11.38 5.60 5.67
C GLY A 15 9.86 5.60 5.77
N GLY A 16 9.33 5.79 6.99
CA GLY A 16 7.91 5.87 7.24
C GLY A 16 7.24 7.06 6.53
N ILE A 17 7.86 8.24 6.57
CA ILE A 17 7.35 9.43 5.85
C ILE A 17 7.35 9.19 4.34
N CYS A 18 8.44 8.64 3.78
CA CYS A 18 8.51 8.34 2.35
C CYS A 18 7.42 7.36 1.91
N LEU A 19 7.19 6.29 2.70
CA LEU A 19 6.11 5.34 2.43
C LEU A 19 4.73 5.96 2.59
N ALA A 20 4.53 6.84 3.58
CA ALA A 20 3.30 7.59 3.75
C ALA A 20 3.02 8.51 2.55
N VAL A 21 4.06 9.14 2.00
CA VAL A 21 3.94 9.93 0.76
C VAL A 21 3.55 9.04 -0.41
N LEU A 22 4.21 7.90 -0.60
CA LEU A 22 3.85 6.94 -1.66
C LEU A 22 2.41 6.46 -1.54
N ALA A 23 2.00 6.04 -0.34
CA ALA A 23 0.63 5.59 -0.07
C ALA A 23 -0.38 6.72 -0.29
N GLY A 24 -0.06 7.94 0.14
CA GLY A 24 -0.91 9.11 -0.06
C GLY A 24 -1.07 9.51 -1.53
N LEU A 25 -0.03 9.36 -2.34
CA LEU A 25 -0.08 9.62 -3.77
C LEU A 25 -0.89 8.55 -4.52
N LEU A 26 -0.74 7.26 -4.17
CA LEU A 26 -1.41 6.15 -4.85
C LEU A 26 -2.82 5.87 -4.33
N GLY A 27 -3.06 6.07 -3.03
CA GLY A 27 -4.32 5.73 -2.37
C GLY A 27 -5.56 6.26 -3.08
N PRO A 28 -5.64 7.55 -3.46
CA PRO A 28 -6.78 8.10 -4.19
C PRO A 28 -7.08 7.36 -5.49
N PHE A 29 -6.07 6.92 -6.24
CA PHE A 29 -6.27 6.12 -7.45
C PHE A 29 -6.79 4.72 -7.13
N VAL A 30 -6.29 4.08 -6.06
CA VAL A 30 -6.73 2.76 -5.59
C VAL A 30 -8.21 2.80 -5.17
N VAL A 31 -8.60 3.79 -4.36
CA VAL A 31 -9.99 3.92 -3.89
C VAL A 31 -10.93 4.29 -5.05
N GLN A 32 -10.49 5.17 -5.94
CA GLN A 32 -11.30 5.61 -7.08
C GLN A 32 -11.52 4.49 -8.10
N SER A 33 -10.57 3.60 -8.29
CA SER A 33 -10.69 2.42 -9.17
C SER A 33 -11.52 1.28 -8.54
N ARG A 34 -12.10 1.48 -7.35
CA ARG A 34 -12.82 0.44 -6.58
C ARG A 34 -11.95 -0.78 -6.26
N GLN A 35 -10.66 -0.56 -6.05
CA GLN A 35 -9.66 -1.59 -5.77
C GLN A 35 -9.14 -1.49 -4.32
N SER A 36 -9.98 -1.03 -3.39
CA SER A 36 -9.56 -0.82 -1.99
C SER A 36 -9.03 -2.09 -1.30
N ILE A 37 -9.48 -3.28 -1.75
CA ILE A 37 -9.02 -4.57 -1.24
C ILE A 37 -7.70 -5.00 -1.90
N ALA A 38 -7.29 -4.36 -3.01
CA ALA A 38 -6.12 -4.80 -3.78
C ALA A 38 -4.81 -4.75 -2.97
N SER A 39 -4.65 -3.82 -2.04
CA SER A 39 -3.47 -3.75 -1.18
C SER A 39 -3.34 -4.97 -0.26
N ASP A 40 -4.45 -5.41 0.34
CA ASP A 40 -4.46 -6.60 1.21
C ASP A 40 -4.30 -7.87 0.38
N MET A 41 -4.95 -7.94 -0.77
CA MET A 41 -4.76 -9.02 -1.74
C MET A 41 -3.28 -9.14 -2.13
N PHE A 42 -2.61 -8.05 -2.48
CA PHE A 42 -1.18 -8.06 -2.81
C PHE A 42 -0.32 -8.47 -1.62
N ALA A 43 -0.67 -8.10 -0.39
CA ALA A 43 0.04 -8.57 0.79
C ALA A 43 -0.02 -10.11 0.92
N HIS A 44 -1.18 -10.72 0.69
CA HIS A 44 -1.34 -12.18 0.72
C HIS A 44 -0.65 -12.88 -0.45
N VAL A 45 -0.69 -12.30 -1.64
CA VAL A 45 0.07 -12.81 -2.81
C VAL A 45 1.58 -12.74 -2.57
N ALA A 46 2.06 -11.66 -1.95
CA ALA A 46 3.47 -11.56 -1.57
C ALA A 46 3.88 -12.67 -0.59
N LEU A 47 3.03 -12.97 0.40
CA LEU A 47 3.25 -14.09 1.32
C LEU A 47 3.31 -15.44 0.59
N ALA A 48 2.46 -15.66 -0.41
CA ALA A 48 2.55 -16.84 -1.25
C ALA A 48 3.87 -16.92 -2.04
N GLY A 49 4.31 -15.78 -2.58
CA GLY A 49 5.61 -15.66 -3.25
C GLY A 49 6.80 -15.94 -2.31
N ILE A 50 6.73 -15.41 -1.08
CA ILE A 50 7.71 -15.66 -0.01
C ILE A 50 7.74 -17.16 0.34
N GLY A 51 6.57 -17.76 0.59
CA GLY A 51 6.47 -19.19 0.88
C GLY A 51 7.00 -20.06 -0.26
N GLY A 52 6.73 -19.67 -1.51
CA GLY A 52 7.29 -20.34 -2.69
C GLY A 52 8.83 -20.24 -2.74
N ALA A 53 9.40 -19.08 -2.44
CA ALA A 53 10.87 -18.92 -2.39
C ALA A 53 11.52 -19.79 -1.33
N LEU A 54 10.89 -19.94 -0.16
CA LEU A 54 11.37 -20.82 0.91
C LEU A 54 11.43 -22.28 0.47
N LEU A 55 10.49 -22.76 -0.33
CA LEU A 55 10.52 -24.12 -0.89
C LEU A 55 11.77 -24.40 -1.73
N PHE A 56 12.26 -23.39 -2.43
CA PHE A 56 13.44 -23.49 -3.29
C PHE A 56 14.74 -23.05 -2.60
N GLY A 57 14.69 -22.74 -1.30
CA GLY A 57 15.87 -22.27 -0.55
C GLY A 57 16.40 -20.92 -1.03
N VAL A 58 15.54 -20.10 -1.65
CA VAL A 58 15.89 -18.75 -2.16
C VAL A 58 15.45 -17.71 -1.13
N SER A 59 16.13 -16.56 -1.11
CA SER A 59 15.74 -15.45 -0.24
C SER A 59 14.27 -15.06 -0.46
N PRO A 60 13.47 -14.94 0.62
CA PRO A 60 12.03 -14.68 0.55
C PRO A 60 11.62 -13.51 -0.34
N TRP A 61 12.43 -12.45 -0.36
CA TRP A 61 12.16 -11.23 -1.12
C TRP A 61 12.20 -11.41 -2.64
N TRP A 62 13.01 -12.38 -3.13
CA TRP A 62 13.05 -12.71 -4.55
C TRP A 62 11.82 -13.50 -5.04
N GLY A 63 11.07 -14.11 -4.13
CA GLY A 63 9.79 -14.74 -4.50
C GLY A 63 8.61 -13.76 -4.49
N ALA A 64 8.59 -12.80 -3.56
CA ALA A 64 7.49 -11.86 -3.41
C ALA A 64 7.28 -10.98 -4.65
N LEU A 65 8.32 -10.33 -5.16
CA LEU A 65 8.19 -9.38 -6.28
C LEU A 65 7.70 -10.05 -7.57
N PRO A 66 8.29 -11.17 -8.05
CA PRO A 66 7.77 -11.86 -9.23
C PRO A 66 6.32 -12.34 -9.08
N ALA A 67 5.94 -12.85 -7.90
CA ALA A 67 4.57 -13.26 -7.63
C ALA A 67 3.59 -12.09 -7.74
N LEU A 68 3.95 -10.93 -7.18
CA LEU A 68 3.16 -9.71 -7.27
C LEU A 68 3.01 -9.22 -8.70
N LEU A 69 4.09 -9.15 -9.49
CA LEU A 69 4.06 -8.71 -10.87
C LEU A 69 3.27 -9.68 -11.77
N LEU A 70 3.40 -10.98 -11.54
CA LEU A 70 2.63 -12.00 -12.25
C LEU A 70 1.14 -11.83 -11.97
N VAL A 71 0.74 -11.77 -10.69
CA VAL A 71 -0.68 -11.62 -10.31
C VAL A 71 -1.22 -10.28 -10.79
N SER A 72 -0.45 -9.18 -10.73
CA SER A 72 -0.84 -7.89 -11.31
C SER A 72 -1.18 -8.01 -12.80
N THR A 73 -0.37 -8.75 -13.55
CA THR A 73 -0.58 -8.97 -14.99
C THR A 73 -1.82 -9.83 -15.24
N VAL A 74 -2.05 -10.85 -14.41
CA VAL A 74 -3.26 -11.68 -14.50
C VAL A 74 -4.52 -10.89 -14.14
N ILE A 75 -4.47 -10.04 -13.11
CA ILE A 75 -5.59 -9.16 -12.74
C ILE A 75 -5.92 -8.22 -13.88
N TRP A 76 -4.92 -7.56 -14.46
CA TRP A 76 -5.10 -6.71 -15.62
C TRP A 76 -5.80 -7.46 -16.77
N TRP A 77 -5.34 -8.68 -17.10
CA TRP A 77 -5.92 -9.50 -18.16
C TRP A 77 -7.38 -9.92 -17.85
N LEU A 78 -7.69 -10.25 -16.58
CA LEU A 78 -9.05 -10.60 -16.17
C LEU A 78 -10.01 -9.40 -16.22
N LEU A 79 -9.53 -8.21 -15.83
CA LEU A 79 -10.32 -6.99 -15.89
C LEU A 79 -10.61 -6.55 -17.32
N ASP A 80 -9.69 -6.79 -18.26
CA ASP A 80 -9.87 -6.47 -19.69
C ASP A 80 -10.99 -7.29 -20.35
N GLN A 81 -11.35 -8.44 -19.76
CA GLN A 81 -12.43 -9.29 -20.28
C GLN A 81 -13.85 -8.83 -19.89
N ASP A 82 -14.01 -7.86 -19.00
CA ASP A 82 -15.30 -7.34 -18.48
C ASP A 82 -16.27 -8.42 -17.94
N LYS A 83 -15.75 -9.63 -17.63
CA LYS A 83 -16.57 -10.75 -17.16
C LYS A 83 -16.74 -10.81 -15.65
N TYR A 84 -15.77 -10.24 -14.91
CA TYR A 84 -15.68 -10.35 -13.47
C TYR A 84 -15.60 -8.97 -12.83
N SER A 85 -16.24 -8.80 -11.67
CA SER A 85 -16.11 -7.56 -10.92
C SER A 85 -14.70 -7.43 -10.30
N PRO A 86 -14.14 -6.21 -10.19
CA PRO A 86 -12.84 -5.98 -9.56
C PRO A 86 -12.75 -6.56 -8.15
N ASP A 87 -13.83 -6.44 -7.38
CA ASP A 87 -13.88 -6.98 -6.00
C ASP A 87 -13.82 -8.52 -5.98
N ALA A 88 -14.50 -9.20 -6.91
CA ALA A 88 -14.47 -10.67 -7.00
C ALA A 88 -13.05 -11.17 -7.34
N ILE A 89 -12.37 -10.51 -8.28
CA ILE A 89 -10.98 -10.82 -8.62
C ILE A 89 -10.07 -10.62 -7.40
N SER A 90 -10.23 -9.49 -6.71
CA SER A 90 -9.42 -9.19 -5.52
C SER A 90 -9.63 -10.22 -4.41
N MET A 91 -10.88 -10.61 -4.15
CA MET A 91 -11.19 -11.65 -3.14
C MET A 91 -10.65 -13.03 -3.53
N PHE A 92 -10.68 -13.38 -4.82
CA PHE A 92 -10.12 -14.64 -5.31
C PHE A 92 -8.60 -14.73 -5.02
N PHE A 93 -7.83 -13.70 -5.38
CA PHE A 93 -6.40 -13.68 -5.13
C PHE A 93 -6.04 -13.46 -3.67
N LEU A 94 -6.87 -12.76 -2.89
CA LEU A 94 -6.69 -12.62 -1.45
C LEU A 94 -6.78 -13.99 -0.76
N SER A 95 -7.86 -14.73 -1.00
CA SER A 95 -8.07 -16.04 -0.39
C SER A 95 -7.10 -17.09 -0.94
N GLY A 96 -6.89 -17.09 -2.26
CA GLY A 96 -5.96 -17.99 -2.92
C GLY A 96 -4.50 -17.74 -2.53
N GLY A 97 -4.10 -16.46 -2.42
CA GLY A 97 -2.77 -16.07 -1.97
C GLY A 97 -2.48 -16.57 -0.55
N LEU A 98 -3.43 -16.37 0.38
CA LEU A 98 -3.26 -16.86 1.74
C LEU A 98 -3.19 -18.39 1.80
N ALA A 99 -4.07 -19.08 1.09
CA ALA A 99 -4.07 -20.56 1.04
C ALA A 99 -2.75 -21.11 0.49
N LEU A 100 -2.24 -20.53 -0.60
CA LEU A 100 -0.96 -20.92 -1.18
C LEU A 100 0.22 -20.58 -0.25
N ALA A 101 0.19 -19.42 0.43
CA ALA A 101 1.21 -19.06 1.40
C ALA A 101 1.33 -20.10 2.52
N LEU A 102 0.18 -20.46 3.12
CA LEU A 102 0.14 -21.50 4.16
C LEU A 102 0.63 -22.86 3.66
N ALA A 103 0.20 -23.28 2.46
CA ALA A 103 0.62 -24.54 1.86
C ALA A 103 2.14 -24.57 1.61
N PHE A 104 2.70 -23.51 1.03
CA PHE A 104 4.13 -23.45 0.70
C PHE A 104 5.01 -23.42 1.95
N VAL A 105 4.64 -22.63 2.97
CA VAL A 105 5.38 -22.58 4.24
C VAL A 105 5.33 -23.94 4.94
N HIS A 106 4.17 -24.60 4.94
CA HIS A 106 4.05 -25.95 5.52
C HIS A 106 4.93 -26.97 4.78
N LEU A 107 4.96 -26.93 3.45
CA LEU A 107 5.79 -27.81 2.62
C LEU A 107 7.29 -27.51 2.77
N ALA A 108 7.67 -26.26 2.94
CA ALA A 108 9.05 -25.86 3.16
C ALA A 108 9.63 -26.38 4.49
N ARG A 109 8.78 -26.85 5.41
CA ARG A 109 9.16 -27.28 6.77
C ARG A 109 9.99 -26.23 7.51
N ASP A 110 9.82 -24.96 7.17
CA ASP A 110 10.53 -23.86 7.81
C ASP A 110 9.84 -23.52 9.14
N THR A 111 10.49 -23.90 10.23
CA THR A 111 10.00 -23.64 11.60
C THR A 111 10.30 -22.22 12.08
N VAL A 112 11.13 -21.47 11.36
CA VAL A 112 11.56 -20.10 11.72
C VAL A 112 10.67 -19.05 11.06
N PHE A 113 9.91 -19.42 10.03
CA PHE A 113 9.05 -18.48 9.33
C PHE A 113 7.88 -18.03 10.20
N SER A 114 7.81 -16.73 10.46
CA SER A 114 6.70 -16.11 11.17
C SER A 114 5.91 -15.18 10.24
N PHE A 115 4.65 -15.51 9.99
CA PHE A 115 3.74 -14.62 9.26
C PHE A 115 3.58 -13.26 9.93
N GLU A 116 3.67 -13.21 11.27
CA GLU A 116 3.54 -11.98 12.04
C GLU A 116 4.57 -10.94 11.63
N ASN A 117 5.83 -11.35 11.40
CA ASN A 117 6.89 -10.45 11.00
C ASN A 117 6.64 -9.78 9.64
N TYR A 118 5.91 -10.44 8.73
CA TYR A 118 5.58 -9.89 7.41
C TYR A 118 4.27 -9.09 7.42
N LEU A 119 3.32 -9.44 8.28
CA LEU A 119 2.06 -8.71 8.41
C LEU A 119 2.23 -7.41 9.17
N PHE A 120 2.95 -7.44 10.29
CA PHE A 120 3.18 -6.26 11.14
C PHE A 120 4.43 -5.48 10.76
N GLY A 121 5.40 -6.12 10.07
CA GLY A 121 6.66 -5.51 9.69
C GLY A 121 7.49 -5.09 10.92
N SER A 122 8.59 -4.43 10.67
CA SER A 122 9.39 -3.79 11.72
C SER A 122 10.08 -2.54 11.19
N ILE A 123 9.37 -1.42 11.22
CA ILE A 123 9.91 -0.13 10.76
C ILE A 123 11.17 0.28 11.56
N LEU A 124 11.35 -0.24 12.78
CA LEU A 124 12.50 0.04 13.62
C LEU A 124 13.75 -0.76 13.23
N THR A 125 13.64 -1.77 12.37
CA THR A 125 14.76 -2.58 11.89
C THR A 125 15.27 -2.17 10.51
N LEU A 126 14.87 -1.01 10.01
CA LEU A 126 15.31 -0.49 8.72
C LEU A 126 16.81 -0.29 8.67
N THR A 127 17.43 -0.82 7.62
CA THR A 127 18.84 -0.61 7.32
C THR A 127 19.03 0.61 6.41
N SER A 128 20.27 1.10 6.31
CA SER A 128 20.60 2.17 5.37
C SER A 128 20.28 1.80 3.91
N THR A 129 20.44 0.53 3.53
CA THR A 129 20.12 0.03 2.20
C THR A 129 18.62 0.03 1.94
N ASP A 130 17.81 -0.30 2.94
CA ASP A 130 16.36 -0.25 2.83
C ASP A 130 15.87 1.20 2.68
N LEU A 131 16.44 2.13 3.45
CA LEU A 131 16.13 3.55 3.35
C LEU A 131 16.43 4.11 1.95
N VAL A 132 17.60 3.79 1.39
CA VAL A 132 17.95 4.20 0.01
C VAL A 132 16.96 3.62 -0.99
N ALA A 133 16.60 2.34 -0.86
CA ALA A 133 15.62 1.70 -1.74
C ALA A 133 14.25 2.39 -1.68
N ILE A 134 13.78 2.75 -0.47
CA ILE A 134 12.51 3.47 -0.26
C ILE A 134 12.58 4.86 -0.90
N LEU A 135 13.67 5.60 -0.68
CA LEU A 135 13.85 6.94 -1.26
C LEU A 135 13.85 6.90 -2.79
N VAL A 136 14.62 5.98 -3.38
CA VAL A 136 14.65 5.77 -4.84
C VAL A 136 13.26 5.41 -5.36
N ALA A 137 12.57 4.47 -4.70
CA ALA A 137 11.21 4.09 -5.10
C ALA A 137 10.25 5.28 -5.00
N THR A 138 10.34 6.09 -3.94
CA THR A 138 9.51 7.29 -3.76
C THR A 138 9.71 8.27 -4.90
N LEU A 139 10.95 8.52 -5.29
CA LEU A 139 11.26 9.43 -6.41
C LEU A 139 10.79 8.85 -7.75
N VAL A 140 11.06 7.57 -8.02
CA VAL A 140 10.67 6.92 -9.27
C VAL A 140 9.15 6.85 -9.41
N VAL A 141 8.46 6.33 -8.40
CA VAL A 141 6.99 6.21 -8.41
C VAL A 141 6.34 7.60 -8.46
N GLY A 142 6.84 8.56 -7.67
CA GLY A 142 6.34 9.94 -7.69
C GLY A 142 6.49 10.57 -9.07
N THR A 143 7.64 10.38 -9.73
CA THR A 143 7.88 10.87 -11.11
C THR A 143 6.95 10.20 -12.13
N ILE A 144 6.72 8.88 -12.00
CA ILE A 144 5.81 8.15 -12.88
C ILE A 144 4.37 8.65 -12.68
N ILE A 145 3.90 8.81 -11.44
CA ILE A 145 2.56 9.33 -11.15
C ILE A 145 2.41 10.74 -11.71
N TYR A 146 3.41 11.60 -11.53
CA TYR A 146 3.39 12.96 -12.06
C TYR A 146 3.31 12.96 -13.60
N SER A 147 4.12 12.16 -14.27
CA SER A 147 4.15 12.08 -15.74
C SER A 147 2.89 11.42 -16.33
N LEU A 148 2.28 10.49 -15.61
CA LEU A 148 1.08 9.78 -16.01
C LEU A 148 -0.19 10.29 -15.31
N TRP A 149 -0.15 11.49 -14.72
CA TRP A 149 -1.23 12.04 -13.91
C TRP A 149 -2.60 11.96 -14.59
N TYR A 150 -2.74 12.55 -15.77
CA TYR A 150 -4.00 12.55 -16.53
C TYR A 150 -4.37 11.15 -17.05
N PRO A 151 -3.45 10.36 -17.64
CA PRO A 151 -3.73 8.97 -17.99
C PRO A 151 -4.21 8.11 -16.82
N LEU A 152 -3.61 8.25 -15.64
CA LEU A 152 -4.03 7.50 -14.44
C LEU A 152 -5.43 7.90 -13.97
N ILE A 153 -5.75 9.18 -13.94
CA ILE A 153 -7.11 9.64 -13.63
C ILE A 153 -8.12 9.05 -14.64
N GLY A 154 -7.80 9.10 -15.93
CA GLY A 154 -8.64 8.52 -16.96
C GLY A 154 -8.84 7.01 -16.80
N ALA A 155 -7.77 6.28 -16.51
CA ALA A 155 -7.82 4.83 -16.34
C ALA A 155 -8.63 4.40 -15.09
N THR A 156 -8.57 5.18 -14.01
CA THR A 156 -9.21 4.84 -12.72
C THR A 156 -10.65 5.34 -12.62
N GLN A 157 -11.00 6.43 -13.29
CA GLN A 157 -12.36 7.00 -13.22
C GLN A 157 -13.22 6.61 -14.43
N ASN A 158 -12.72 6.81 -15.63
CA ASN A 158 -13.42 6.48 -16.86
C ASN A 158 -12.44 6.31 -18.03
N PRO A 159 -12.28 5.09 -18.57
CA PRO A 159 -11.36 4.82 -19.67
C PRO A 159 -11.59 5.67 -20.93
N ARG A 160 -12.81 6.21 -21.14
CA ARG A 160 -13.12 7.11 -22.27
C ARG A 160 -12.31 8.41 -22.25
N TYR A 161 -11.83 8.85 -21.08
CA TYR A 161 -10.95 10.03 -20.99
C TYR A 161 -9.55 9.80 -21.57
N LEU A 162 -9.18 8.56 -21.89
CA LEU A 162 -7.86 8.23 -22.47
C LEU A 162 -7.80 8.38 -23.99
N ILE A 163 -8.94 8.48 -24.67
CA ILE A 163 -9.03 8.62 -26.13
C ILE A 163 -8.14 9.76 -26.65
N PRO A 164 -8.12 10.97 -26.06
CA PRO A 164 -7.29 12.08 -26.55
C PRO A 164 -5.77 11.83 -26.43
N PHE A 165 -5.34 10.96 -25.54
CA PHE A 165 -3.92 10.73 -25.25
C PHE A 165 -3.27 9.67 -26.14
N LYS A 166 -3.98 9.08 -27.11
CA LYS A 166 -3.50 7.99 -27.98
C LYS A 166 -2.82 6.83 -27.24
N LYS A 167 -3.04 6.72 -25.91
CA LYS A 167 -2.51 5.62 -25.10
C LYS A 167 -3.60 4.55 -24.98
N THR A 168 -3.21 3.29 -25.12
CA THR A 168 -4.11 2.17 -24.88
C THR A 168 -4.48 2.17 -23.39
N PRO A 169 -5.77 2.28 -23.04
CA PRO A 169 -6.23 2.29 -21.64
C PRO A 169 -5.68 1.11 -20.85
N GLN A 170 -5.58 -0.04 -21.50
CA GLN A 170 -5.11 -1.29 -20.92
C GLN A 170 -3.67 -1.19 -20.39
N LEU A 171 -2.77 -0.53 -21.13
CA LEU A 171 -1.37 -0.42 -20.73
C LEU A 171 -1.20 0.50 -19.49
N VAL A 172 -2.01 1.54 -19.39
CA VAL A 172 -2.01 2.44 -18.22
C VAL A 172 -2.52 1.70 -16.98
N VAL A 173 -3.57 0.87 -17.12
CA VAL A 173 -4.09 0.04 -16.03
C VAL A 173 -3.04 -0.99 -15.58
N LEU A 174 -2.35 -1.65 -16.52
CA LEU A 174 -1.28 -2.59 -16.20
C LEU A 174 -0.15 -1.89 -15.42
N LEU A 175 0.31 -0.73 -15.89
CA LEU A 175 1.33 0.06 -15.22
C LEU A 175 0.89 0.47 -13.81
N PHE A 176 -0.37 0.85 -13.63
CA PHE A 176 -0.92 1.16 -12.31
C PHE A 176 -0.81 -0.02 -11.34
N PHE A 177 -1.21 -1.23 -11.76
CA PHE A 177 -1.09 -2.42 -10.92
C PHE A 177 0.38 -2.79 -10.63
N TRP A 178 1.28 -2.62 -11.58
CA TRP A 178 2.71 -2.86 -11.36
C TRP A 178 3.31 -1.86 -10.37
N ILE A 179 2.96 -0.58 -10.47
CA ILE A 179 3.38 0.44 -9.49
C ILE A 179 2.84 0.08 -8.10
N LEU A 180 1.57 -0.28 -8.01
CA LEU A 180 0.94 -0.69 -6.74
C LEU A 180 1.63 -1.92 -6.16
N ALA A 181 1.94 -2.94 -6.99
CA ALA A 181 2.67 -4.13 -6.58
C ALA A 181 4.06 -3.80 -6.01
N ILE A 182 4.81 -2.91 -6.66
CA ILE A 182 6.14 -2.47 -6.21
C ILE A 182 6.03 -1.72 -4.88
N VAL A 183 5.06 -0.82 -4.74
CA VAL A 183 4.86 -0.05 -3.49
C VAL A 183 4.46 -0.97 -2.35
N VAL A 184 3.55 -1.92 -2.60
CA VAL A 184 3.17 -2.92 -1.60
C VAL A 184 4.34 -3.82 -1.23
N TRP A 185 5.14 -4.26 -2.20
CA TRP A 185 6.34 -5.08 -1.95
C TRP A 185 7.34 -4.38 -1.02
N ILE A 186 7.65 -3.10 -1.28
CA ILE A 186 8.53 -2.30 -0.41
C ILE A 186 7.88 -2.08 0.95
N GLY A 187 6.57 -1.78 0.96
CA GLY A 187 5.80 -1.55 2.18
C GLY A 187 5.78 -2.77 3.10
N ILE A 188 5.56 -3.98 2.56
CA ILE A 188 5.57 -5.22 3.35
C ILE A 188 6.92 -5.42 4.03
N LYS A 189 8.01 -5.22 3.31
CA LYS A 189 9.37 -5.37 3.84
C LYS A 189 9.65 -4.42 5.00
N THR A 190 9.07 -3.24 4.99
CA THR A 190 9.46 -2.12 5.85
C THR A 190 8.49 -1.88 6.99
N ILE A 191 7.21 -1.79 6.69
CA ILE A 191 6.16 -1.44 7.67
C ILE A 191 5.12 -2.54 7.88
N GLY A 192 5.18 -3.60 7.05
CA GLY A 192 4.23 -4.72 7.10
C GLY A 192 3.02 -4.56 6.18
N GLY A 193 2.44 -5.72 5.82
CA GLY A 193 1.32 -5.81 4.89
C GLY A 193 0.06 -5.12 5.37
N LEU A 194 -0.27 -5.24 6.65
CA LEU A 194 -1.46 -4.60 7.25
C LEU A 194 -1.38 -3.08 7.23
N LEU A 195 -0.20 -2.51 7.56
CA LEU A 195 -0.06 -1.06 7.62
C LEU A 195 -0.07 -0.43 6.24
N ILE A 196 0.56 -1.04 5.23
CA ILE A 196 0.53 -0.46 3.87
C ILE A 196 -0.89 -0.44 3.30
N GLY A 197 -1.71 -1.47 3.56
CA GLY A 197 -3.12 -1.49 3.20
C GLY A 197 -3.91 -0.37 3.86
N ALA A 198 -3.75 -0.21 5.17
CA ALA A 198 -4.39 0.86 5.93
C ALA A 198 -4.00 2.26 5.43
N LEU A 199 -2.71 2.49 5.14
CA LEU A 199 -2.20 3.77 4.62
C LEU A 199 -2.71 4.10 3.21
N LEU A 200 -2.99 3.11 2.38
CA LEU A 200 -3.54 3.33 1.04
C LEU A 200 -5.02 3.70 1.05
N VAL A 201 -5.78 3.29 2.06
CA VAL A 201 -7.25 3.42 2.06
C VAL A 201 -7.76 4.43 3.08
N ILE A 202 -7.39 4.29 4.36
CA ILE A 202 -8.00 5.09 5.44
C ILE A 202 -7.76 6.60 5.28
N PRO A 203 -6.55 7.08 4.91
CA PRO A 203 -6.33 8.51 4.68
C PRO A 203 -7.20 9.09 3.57
N VAL A 204 -7.48 8.29 2.51
CA VAL A 204 -8.36 8.71 1.41
C VAL A 204 -9.78 8.92 1.89
N LEU A 205 -10.29 7.98 2.69
CA LEU A 205 -11.64 8.08 3.27
C LEU A 205 -11.75 9.32 4.16
N THR A 206 -10.72 9.61 4.96
CA THR A 206 -10.64 10.81 5.79
C THR A 206 -10.58 12.09 4.94
N ALA A 207 -9.76 12.10 3.89
CA ALA A 207 -9.55 13.26 3.02
C ALA A 207 -10.75 13.59 2.14
N LYS A 208 -11.54 12.56 1.75
CA LYS A 208 -12.64 12.70 0.80
C LYS A 208 -13.65 13.78 1.18
N SER A 209 -13.86 13.99 2.46
CA SER A 209 -14.81 14.98 2.98
C SER A 209 -14.34 16.43 2.89
N PHE A 210 -13.05 16.64 2.72
CA PHE A 210 -12.43 17.97 2.69
C PHE A 210 -11.96 18.35 1.29
N ALA A 211 -12.05 17.43 0.33
CA ALA A 211 -11.49 17.61 -1.01
C ALA A 211 -12.55 18.04 -2.01
N ASP A 212 -12.34 19.21 -2.65
CA ASP A 212 -13.21 19.73 -3.72
C ASP A 212 -12.76 19.26 -5.13
N SER A 213 -11.57 18.67 -5.24
CA SER A 213 -11.01 18.18 -6.49
C SER A 213 -10.12 16.96 -6.26
N PHE A 214 -9.87 16.19 -7.32
CA PHE A 214 -8.99 15.03 -7.22
C PHE A 214 -7.57 15.40 -6.79
N LYS A 215 -7.05 16.56 -7.25
CA LYS A 215 -5.75 17.08 -6.83
C LYS A 215 -5.73 17.38 -5.33
N ASN A 216 -6.76 18.05 -4.82
CA ASN A 216 -6.89 18.34 -3.40
C ASN A 216 -7.04 17.05 -2.59
N LEU A 217 -7.76 16.04 -3.11
CA LEU A 217 -7.87 14.74 -2.49
C LEU A 217 -6.49 14.10 -2.29
N VAL A 218 -5.64 14.09 -3.32
CA VAL A 218 -4.28 13.54 -3.22
C VAL A 218 -3.42 14.30 -2.21
N ILE A 219 -3.48 15.64 -2.21
CA ILE A 219 -2.70 16.47 -1.27
C ILE A 219 -3.14 16.19 0.18
N ILE A 220 -4.43 16.23 0.45
CA ILE A 220 -4.96 16.02 1.81
C ILE A 220 -4.69 14.58 2.27
N THR A 221 -4.87 13.59 1.39
CA THR A 221 -4.56 12.19 1.69
C THR A 221 -3.10 12.02 2.07
N THR A 222 -2.18 12.60 1.29
CA THR A 222 -0.74 12.54 1.58
C THR A 222 -0.42 13.21 2.92
N PHE A 223 -1.02 14.35 3.21
CA PHE A 223 -0.85 15.04 4.48
C PHE A 223 -1.35 14.20 5.66
N VAL A 224 -2.56 13.61 5.56
CA VAL A 224 -3.12 12.74 6.61
C VAL A 224 -2.26 11.49 6.81
N SER A 225 -1.76 10.87 5.72
CA SER A 225 -0.86 9.71 5.80
C SER A 225 0.42 10.03 6.55
N VAL A 226 1.10 11.13 6.17
CA VAL A 226 2.36 11.58 6.81
C VAL A 226 2.13 11.93 8.27
N LEU A 227 1.07 12.67 8.57
CA LEU A 227 0.71 13.05 9.93
C LEU A 227 0.47 11.81 10.79
N SER A 228 -0.26 10.81 10.29
CA SER A 228 -0.53 9.57 11.02
C SER A 228 0.73 8.76 11.31
N VAL A 229 1.64 8.67 10.35
CA VAL A 229 2.93 7.98 10.53
C VAL A 229 3.78 8.71 11.58
N VAL A 230 3.89 10.03 11.50
CA VAL A 230 4.70 10.82 12.44
C VAL A 230 4.14 10.68 13.87
N PHE A 231 2.83 10.88 14.06
CA PHE A 231 2.22 10.73 15.38
C PHE A 231 2.26 9.29 15.90
N GLY A 232 2.01 8.29 15.05
CA GLY A 232 2.11 6.90 15.43
C GLY A 232 3.51 6.49 15.85
N LEU A 233 4.55 6.96 15.15
CA LEU A 233 5.94 6.72 15.53
C LEU A 233 6.32 7.45 16.83
N ILE A 234 5.85 8.68 17.03
CA ILE A 234 6.06 9.39 18.29
C ILE A 234 5.43 8.62 19.44
N LEU A 235 4.20 8.13 19.29
CA LEU A 235 3.54 7.32 20.31
C LEU A 235 4.32 6.03 20.60
N ALA A 236 4.88 5.39 19.58
CA ALA A 236 5.69 4.18 19.74
C ALA A 236 6.97 4.37 20.57
N LEU A 237 7.44 5.61 20.73
CA LEU A 237 8.57 5.91 21.62
C LEU A 237 8.19 5.91 23.09
N PHE A 238 6.89 6.03 23.41
CA PHE A 238 6.38 6.12 24.79
C PHE A 238 5.57 4.89 25.23
N VAL A 239 5.08 4.12 24.26
CA VAL A 239 4.21 2.97 24.50
C VAL A 239 4.87 1.73 23.93
N ASP A 240 4.97 0.68 24.72
CA ASP A 240 5.58 -0.60 24.32
C ASP A 240 4.59 -1.42 23.46
N LEU A 241 4.26 -0.88 22.26
CA LEU A 241 3.40 -1.50 21.27
C LEU A 241 4.06 -1.42 19.88
N PRO A 242 3.73 -2.35 18.96
CA PRO A 242 4.24 -2.30 17.59
C PRO A 242 3.90 -0.97 16.91
N PRO A 243 4.86 -0.27 16.28
CA PRO A 243 4.63 1.01 15.62
C PRO A 243 3.50 0.98 14.58
N SER A 244 3.38 -0.13 13.83
CA SER A 244 2.32 -0.33 12.84
C SER A 244 0.92 -0.25 13.46
N SER A 245 0.72 -0.85 14.63
CA SER A 245 -0.56 -0.82 15.36
C SER A 245 -0.93 0.59 15.81
N LEU A 246 0.05 1.37 16.28
CA LEU A 246 -0.15 2.76 16.71
C LEU A 246 -0.46 3.69 15.54
N ILE A 247 0.22 3.53 14.42
CA ILE A 247 -0.06 4.29 13.20
C ILE A 247 -1.49 4.02 12.71
N ILE A 248 -1.91 2.74 12.67
CA ILE A 248 -3.29 2.36 12.32
C ILE A 248 -4.28 2.96 13.33
N GLY A 249 -3.96 2.92 14.63
CA GLY A 249 -4.78 3.54 15.66
C GLY A 249 -4.99 5.05 15.44
N VAL A 250 -3.94 5.77 15.08
CA VAL A 250 -4.03 7.21 14.72
C VAL A 250 -4.89 7.41 13.47
N LEU A 251 -4.73 6.58 12.43
CA LEU A 251 -5.55 6.64 11.22
C LEU A 251 -7.04 6.45 11.54
N ILE A 252 -7.38 5.44 12.33
CA ILE A 252 -8.77 5.17 12.74
C ILE A 252 -9.31 6.33 13.57
N PHE A 253 -8.51 6.87 14.49
CA PHE A 253 -8.90 8.02 15.31
C PHE A 253 -9.21 9.25 14.44
N LEU A 254 -8.35 9.59 13.48
CA LEU A 254 -8.56 10.72 12.58
C LEU A 254 -9.81 10.52 11.70
N PHE A 255 -10.02 9.31 11.19
CA PHE A 255 -11.21 8.98 10.40
C PHE A 255 -12.50 9.08 11.25
N THR A 256 -12.51 8.53 12.45
CA THR A 256 -13.70 8.58 13.34
C THR A 256 -14.01 10.01 13.80
N LEU A 257 -12.99 10.81 14.09
CA LEU A 257 -13.14 12.22 14.43
C LEU A 257 -13.77 12.99 13.26
N GLN A 258 -13.28 12.77 12.04
CA GLN A 258 -13.82 13.38 10.82
C GLN A 258 -15.28 12.95 10.59
N ALA A 259 -15.59 11.66 10.71
CA ALA A 259 -16.97 11.15 10.54
C ALA A 259 -17.93 11.75 11.58
N ALA A 260 -17.49 11.92 12.83
CA ALA A 260 -18.28 12.57 13.88
C ALA A 260 -18.55 14.05 13.55
N THR A 261 -17.54 14.81 13.09
CA THR A 261 -17.72 16.23 12.76
C THR A 261 -18.69 16.44 11.59
N GLN A 262 -18.72 15.54 10.60
CA GLN A 262 -19.68 15.61 9.49
C GLN A 262 -21.12 15.39 9.92
N ARG A 263 -21.35 14.46 10.86
CA ARG A 263 -22.70 14.21 11.39
C ARG A 263 -23.29 15.45 12.06
N PHE A 264 -22.47 16.28 12.67
CA PHE A 264 -22.88 17.54 13.29
C PHE A 264 -23.01 18.71 12.30
N SER A 265 -22.33 18.67 11.15
CA SER A 265 -22.32 19.74 10.15
C SER A 265 -23.47 19.66 9.13
N ASN A 266 -24.34 18.64 9.17
CA ASN A 266 -25.50 18.44 8.28
C ASN A 266 -25.22 18.63 6.76
N LYS A 267 -24.00 18.41 6.31
CA LYS A 267 -23.65 18.35 4.89
C LYS A 267 -23.94 16.94 4.36
N SER A 268 -25.18 16.72 3.96
CA SER A 268 -25.56 15.57 3.12
C SER A 268 -24.87 15.70 1.76
N TRP A 269 -24.19 14.67 1.37
CA TRP A 269 -23.71 14.47 -0.01
C TRP A 269 -24.76 13.71 -0.81
#